data_cc68818027dd080d7ae541e5677759f0
#
_entry.id   cc68818027dd080d7ae541e5677759f0
#
_cell.length_a   1.000
_cell.length_b   1.000
_cell.length_c   1.000
_cell.angle_alpha   90.00
_cell.angle_beta   90.00
_cell.angle_gamma   90.00
#
_symmetry.space_group_name_H-M   'P 1'
#
loop_
_entity.id
_entity.type
_entity.pdbx_description
1 polymer ?
#
loop_
_entity_poly.entity_id
_entity_poly.type
_entity_poly.pdbx_seq_one_letter_code
_entity_poly.pdbx_strand_id
1 'polypeptide(L)'
;MWKEKKLVPFVVKYLAKKEEYHATTRELKEYLSSTLVLDDYDKEYTSSTKKGTKTNRFNKTVGNIVSHNKLGKLRLGETVKNSNGKWGIRLYEEVGRIVNIVNI
;
A
#
# COMPACT_ATOMS: atom_id res chain seq x y z
N MET A 1 -15.76 -2.48 4.56
CA MET A 1 -15.12 -1.43 3.73
C MET A 1 -13.77 -1.06 4.32
N TRP A 2 -12.71 -1.17 3.52
CA TRP A 2 -11.37 -0.77 3.92
C TRP A 2 -11.10 0.68 3.52
N LYS A 3 -10.58 1.46 4.44
CA LYS A 3 -10.15 2.84 4.19
C LYS A 3 -8.63 2.94 4.35
N GLU A 4 -8.03 3.96 3.75
CA GLU A 4 -6.58 4.17 3.81
C GLU A 4 -6.04 4.06 5.25
N LYS A 5 -6.68 4.74 6.18
CA LYS A 5 -6.26 4.76 7.58
C LYS A 5 -6.21 3.36 8.21
N LYS A 6 -7.19 2.51 7.89
CA LYS A 6 -7.25 1.15 8.42
C LYS A 6 -6.21 0.24 7.77
N LEU A 7 -5.83 0.54 6.55
CA LEU A 7 -4.85 -0.26 5.82
C LEU A 7 -3.42 0.03 6.24
N VAL A 8 -3.13 1.22 6.76
CA VAL A 8 -1.77 1.63 7.11
C VAL A 8 -1.03 0.62 7.99
N PRO A 9 -1.60 0.07 9.09
CA PRO A 9 -0.88 -0.92 9.89
C PRO A 9 -0.48 -2.16 9.10
N PHE A 10 -1.34 -2.62 8.19
CA PHE A 10 -1.05 -3.79 7.36
C PHE A 10 0.03 -3.49 6.33
N VAL A 11 0.00 -2.28 5.75
CA VAL A 11 1.03 -1.83 4.82
C VAL A 11 2.39 -1.76 5.50
N VAL A 12 2.45 -1.14 6.67
CA VAL A 12 3.68 -1.01 7.46
C VAL A 12 4.25 -2.38 7.79
N LYS A 13 3.40 -3.29 8.26
CA LYS A 13 3.81 -4.64 8.63
C LYS A 13 4.36 -5.42 7.43
N TYR A 14 3.71 -5.27 6.28
CA TYR A 14 4.17 -5.91 5.04
C TYR A 14 5.53 -5.37 4.61
N LEU A 15 5.67 -4.03 4.57
CA LEU A 15 6.91 -3.40 4.14
C LEU A 15 8.09 -3.73 5.06
N ALA A 16 7.84 -3.86 6.35
CA ALA A 16 8.90 -4.20 7.31
C ALA A 16 9.55 -5.55 7.01
N LYS A 17 8.85 -6.43 6.29
CA LYS A 17 9.35 -7.75 5.90
C LYS A 17 9.94 -7.78 4.50
N LYS A 18 9.85 -6.67 3.76
CA LYS A 18 10.36 -6.58 2.40
C LYS A 18 11.82 -6.10 2.40
N GLU A 19 12.56 -6.52 1.38
CA GLU A 19 13.91 -6.02 1.16
C GLU A 19 13.87 -4.50 0.98
N GLU A 20 14.79 -3.81 1.65
CA GLU A 20 14.86 -2.35 1.64
C GLU A 20 13.56 -1.66 2.09
N TYR A 21 12.67 -2.39 2.76
CA TYR A 21 11.38 -1.88 3.26
C TYR A 21 10.53 -1.25 2.15
N HIS A 22 10.64 -1.77 0.94
CA HIS A 22 10.02 -1.20 -0.26
C HIS A 22 9.09 -2.21 -0.94
N ALA A 23 7.99 -1.71 -1.50
CA ALA A 23 7.12 -2.47 -2.38
C ALA A 23 6.52 -1.55 -3.43
N THR A 24 6.29 -2.09 -4.62
CA THR A 24 5.56 -1.34 -5.66
C THR A 24 4.08 -1.30 -5.33
N THR A 25 3.35 -0.38 -5.95
CA THR A 25 1.90 -0.29 -5.79
C THR A 25 1.23 -1.62 -6.16
N ARG A 26 1.71 -2.25 -7.23
CA ARG A 26 1.18 -3.54 -7.68
C ARG A 26 1.37 -4.63 -6.62
N GLU A 27 2.57 -4.72 -6.04
CA GLU A 27 2.85 -5.69 -4.99
C GLU A 27 1.95 -5.49 -3.78
N LEU A 28 1.73 -4.24 -3.39
CA LEU A 28 0.82 -3.92 -2.29
C LEU A 28 -0.61 -4.37 -2.58
N LYS A 29 -1.10 -4.09 -3.78
CA LYS A 29 -2.46 -4.49 -4.17
C LYS A 29 -2.62 -6.01 -4.14
N GLU A 30 -1.66 -6.73 -4.69
CA GLU A 30 -1.68 -8.19 -4.72
C GLU A 30 -1.64 -8.78 -3.31
N TYR A 31 -0.72 -8.30 -2.48
CA TYR A 31 -0.59 -8.81 -1.11
C TYR A 31 -1.83 -8.54 -0.27
N LEU A 32 -2.29 -7.29 -0.25
CA LEU A 32 -3.40 -6.90 0.62
C LEU A 32 -4.70 -7.54 0.17
N SER A 33 -4.96 -7.61 -1.13
CA SER A 33 -6.19 -8.23 -1.64
C SER A 33 -6.25 -9.73 -1.39
N SER A 34 -5.10 -10.39 -1.31
CA SER A 34 -5.05 -11.84 -1.01
C SER A 34 -5.02 -12.15 0.47
N THR A 35 -4.64 -11.18 1.31
CA THR A 35 -4.46 -11.37 2.75
C THR A 35 -5.68 -10.94 3.56
N LEU A 36 -6.33 -9.86 3.15
CA LEU A 36 -7.45 -9.28 3.88
C LEU A 36 -8.79 -9.78 3.34
N VAL A 37 -9.78 -9.84 4.22
CA VAL A 37 -11.15 -10.18 3.82
C VAL A 37 -11.80 -8.92 3.26
N LEU A 38 -12.27 -9.02 2.01
CA LEU A 38 -12.92 -7.91 1.32
C LEU A 38 -14.43 -8.13 1.30
N ASP A 39 -15.19 -7.09 1.59
CA ASP A 39 -16.65 -7.13 1.47
C ASP A 39 -17.07 -6.81 0.03
N ASP A 40 -18.39 -6.86 -0.23
CA ASP A 40 -18.90 -6.61 -1.57
C ASP A 40 -18.61 -5.18 -2.05
N TYR A 41 -18.61 -4.22 -1.14
CA TYR A 41 -18.27 -2.83 -1.45
C TYR A 41 -16.83 -2.71 -1.95
N ASP A 42 -15.89 -3.38 -1.26
CA ASP A 42 -14.47 -3.34 -1.63
C ASP A 42 -14.23 -3.98 -3.01
N LYS A 43 -14.99 -5.01 -3.35
CA LYS A 43 -14.85 -5.73 -4.62
C LYS A 43 -15.52 -5.02 -5.79
N GLU A 44 -16.35 -4.02 -5.51
CA GLU A 44 -17.09 -3.29 -6.53
C GLU A 44 -16.14 -2.51 -7.44
N TYR A 45 -16.34 -2.66 -8.74
CA TYR A 45 -15.52 -1.95 -9.71
C TYR A 45 -15.90 -0.49 -9.80
N THR A 46 -14.88 0.37 -9.90
CA THR A 46 -15.05 1.79 -10.19
C THR A 46 -14.52 2.04 -11.58
N SER A 47 -15.11 3.01 -12.29
CA SER A 47 -14.58 3.39 -13.59
C SER A 47 -13.24 4.08 -13.40
N SER A 48 -12.23 3.59 -14.13
CA SER A 48 -10.96 4.28 -14.24
C SER A 48 -11.05 5.27 -15.41
N THR A 49 -10.58 6.47 -15.19
CA THR A 49 -10.63 7.52 -16.20
C THR A 49 -9.57 7.38 -17.28
N LYS A 50 -8.53 6.59 -17.04
CA LYS A 50 -7.45 6.40 -18.00
C LYS A 50 -7.55 5.03 -18.65
N LYS A 51 -7.62 5.01 -20.00
CA LYS A 51 -7.57 3.80 -20.84
C LYS A 51 -8.68 2.79 -20.62
N GLY A 52 -9.81 3.20 -20.02
CA GLY A 52 -10.95 2.30 -19.82
C GLY A 52 -10.66 1.13 -18.89
N THR A 53 -9.59 1.18 -18.10
CA THR A 53 -9.24 0.12 -17.16
C THR A 53 -10.14 0.19 -15.94
N LYS A 54 -10.74 -0.93 -15.58
CA LYS A 54 -11.57 -1.02 -14.38
C LYS A 54 -10.73 -1.52 -13.21
N THR A 55 -10.91 -0.91 -12.06
CA THR A 55 -10.30 -1.36 -10.81
C THR A 55 -11.37 -1.41 -9.73
N ASN A 56 -11.23 -2.32 -8.76
CA ASN A 56 -12.18 -2.35 -7.66
C ASN A 56 -11.85 -1.26 -6.63
N ARG A 57 -12.81 -0.98 -5.75
CA ARG A 57 -12.67 0.07 -4.73
C ARG A 57 -11.50 -0.19 -3.80
N PHE A 58 -11.26 -1.45 -3.45
CA PHE A 58 -10.15 -1.81 -2.58
C PHE A 58 -8.82 -1.45 -3.22
N ASN A 59 -8.59 -1.85 -4.46
CA ASN A 59 -7.34 -1.56 -5.16
C ASN A 59 -7.15 -0.06 -5.39
N LYS A 60 -8.24 0.67 -5.61
CA LYS A 60 -8.19 2.13 -5.70
C LYS A 60 -7.74 2.74 -4.37
N THR A 61 -8.26 2.23 -3.26
CA THR A 61 -7.88 2.71 -1.92
C THR A 61 -6.40 2.44 -1.66
N VAL A 62 -5.89 1.26 -2.02
CA VAL A 62 -4.46 0.94 -1.90
C VAL A 62 -3.63 1.89 -2.77
N GLY A 63 -4.05 2.11 -4.01
CA GLY A 63 -3.36 3.05 -4.90
C GLY A 63 -3.32 4.47 -4.34
N ASN A 64 -4.38 4.88 -3.66
CA ASN A 64 -4.45 6.21 -3.04
C ASN A 64 -3.46 6.37 -1.89
N ILE A 65 -3.15 5.30 -1.15
CA ILE A 65 -2.13 5.34 -0.10
C ILE A 65 -0.79 5.78 -0.71
N VAL A 66 -0.48 5.26 -1.88
CA VAL A 66 0.75 5.61 -2.60
C VAL A 66 0.66 7.02 -3.17
N SER A 67 -0.38 7.32 -3.95
CA SER A 67 -0.50 8.60 -4.65
C SER A 67 -0.69 9.79 -3.71
N HIS A 68 -1.35 9.59 -2.57
CA HIS A 68 -1.54 10.63 -1.56
C HIS A 68 -0.35 10.76 -0.60
N ASN A 69 0.69 9.96 -0.80
CA ASN A 69 1.86 9.94 0.09
C ASN A 69 1.46 9.77 1.56
N LYS A 70 0.58 8.81 1.82
CA LYS A 70 0.01 8.59 3.16
C LYS A 70 1.08 8.31 4.20
N LEU A 71 2.08 7.49 3.87
CA LEU A 71 3.17 7.19 4.82
C LEU A 71 4.02 8.43 5.09
N GLY A 72 4.22 9.28 4.10
CA GLY A 72 4.94 10.55 4.29
C GLY A 72 4.21 11.48 5.25
N LYS A 73 2.89 11.57 5.12
CA LYS A 73 2.07 12.39 6.02
C LYS A 73 2.12 11.89 7.46
N LEU A 74 2.27 10.59 7.65
CA LEU A 74 2.38 9.97 8.97
C LEU A 74 3.82 9.86 9.47
N ARG A 75 4.78 10.33 8.67
CA ARG A 75 6.22 10.27 8.96
C ARG A 75 6.73 8.84 9.16
N LEU A 76 6.13 7.90 8.45
CA LEU A 76 6.52 6.49 8.52
C LEU A 76 7.37 6.05 7.33
N GLY A 77 7.25 6.74 6.22
CA GLY A 77 7.94 6.40 4.99
C GLY A 77 7.66 7.43 3.92
N GLU A 78 7.79 7.02 2.66
CA GLU A 78 7.60 7.93 1.54
C GLU A 78 7.15 7.17 0.29
N THR A 79 6.47 7.87 -0.61
CA THR A 79 6.17 7.38 -1.94
C THR A 79 7.42 7.54 -2.78
N VAL A 80 7.84 6.48 -3.47
CA VAL A 80 9.08 6.46 -4.26
C VAL A 80 8.82 5.86 -5.62
N LYS A 81 9.66 6.23 -6.58
CA LYS A 81 9.65 5.67 -7.92
C LYS A 81 10.92 4.82 -8.07
N ASN A 82 10.78 3.56 -8.47
CA ASN A 82 11.93 2.70 -8.60
C ASN A 82 12.70 2.97 -9.91
N SER A 83 13.81 2.27 -10.12
CA SER A 83 14.66 2.44 -11.31
C SER A 83 13.93 2.10 -12.61
N ASN A 84 12.88 1.30 -12.56
CA ASN A 84 12.06 0.95 -13.71
C ASN A 84 10.92 1.94 -13.97
N GLY A 85 10.87 3.02 -13.21
CA GLY A 85 9.84 4.04 -13.36
C GLY A 85 8.50 3.68 -12.73
N LYS A 86 8.43 2.65 -11.90
CA LYS A 86 7.20 2.23 -11.24
C LYS A 86 7.08 2.84 -9.86
N TRP A 87 5.88 3.33 -9.55
CA TRP A 87 5.60 3.91 -8.24
C TRP A 87 5.39 2.85 -7.18
N GLY A 88 5.80 3.17 -5.97
CA GLY A 88 5.62 2.33 -4.81
C GLY A 88 5.85 3.15 -3.55
N ILE A 89 6.02 2.46 -2.43
CA ILE A 89 6.26 3.10 -1.13
C ILE A 89 7.37 2.37 -0.39
N ARG A 90 7.99 3.10 0.52
CA ARG A 90 9.09 2.58 1.35
C ARG A 90 8.94 3.10 2.76
N LEU A 91 9.17 2.23 3.75
CA LEU A 91 9.32 2.67 5.13
C LEU A 91 10.70 3.29 5.32
N TYR A 92 10.77 4.29 6.20
CA TYR A 92 12.07 4.73 6.68
C TYR A 92 12.73 3.59 7.43
N GLU A 93 14.06 3.48 7.33
CA GLU A 93 14.80 2.38 7.93
C GLU A 93 14.56 2.24 9.43
N GLU A 94 14.53 3.35 10.15
CA GLU A 94 14.27 3.34 11.59
C GLU A 94 12.90 2.76 11.92
N VAL A 95 11.89 3.11 11.13
CA VAL A 95 10.53 2.60 11.32
C VAL A 95 10.49 1.10 11.06
N GLY A 96 11.11 0.65 9.98
CA GLY A 96 11.17 -0.78 9.66
C GLY A 96 11.86 -1.59 10.74
N ARG A 97 12.94 -1.11 11.30
CA ARG A 97 13.64 -1.77 12.41
C ARG A 97 12.77 -1.88 13.65
N ILE A 98 12.09 -0.80 14.02
CA ILE A 98 11.22 -0.78 15.20
C ILE A 98 10.07 -1.77 15.03
N VAL A 99 9.43 -1.77 13.87
CA VAL A 99 8.33 -2.69 13.58
C VAL A 99 8.78 -4.15 13.71
N ASN A 100 9.96 -4.48 13.19
CA ASN A 100 10.50 -5.83 13.28
C ASN A 100 10.84 -6.24 14.72
N ILE A 101 11.28 -5.32 15.56
CA ILE A 101 11.55 -5.58 16.96
C ILE A 101 10.23 -5.85 17.71
N VAL A 102 9.22 -5.02 17.47
CA VAL A 102 7.93 -5.13 18.17
C VAL A 102 7.16 -6.39 17.77
N ASN A 103 7.35 -6.87 16.56
CA ASN A 103 6.63 -8.04 16.05
C ASN A 103 7.36 -9.39 16.24
N ILE A 104 8.39 -9.42 17.05
CA ILE A 104 9.09 -10.67 17.38
C ILE A 104 8.26 -11.51 18.34
#